data_9e3cd12673a01fb1ef5b38897ec90ef0
#
_entry.id   9e3cd12673a01fb1ef5b38897ec90ef0
#
_cell.length_a   1.000
_cell.length_b   1.000
_cell.length_c   1.000
_cell.angle_alpha   90.00
_cell.angle_beta   90.00
_cell.angle_gamma   90.00
#
_symmetry.space_group_name_H-M   'P 1'
#
loop_
_entity.id
_entity.type
_entity.pdbx_description
1 polymer ?
#
loop_
_entity_poly.entity_id
_entity_poly.type
_entity_poly.pdbx_seq_one_letter_code
_entity_poly.pdbx_strand_id
1 'polypeptide(L)'
;MPSTSERTNAMNFGDIFVPALMVFILCYGLVKKVDIVNVFCEGAAENLKIALGLIPMLILLMTAVGMFTSSGAADIIAKLLRPVTTFLGFPEECIPLAIVRPISGSGALACLETILSSVSPDSYSGRVASVLMGSTETTFYTIAVYFSAIKQKAYPSVFAVAC
;
A
#
# COMPACT_ATOMS: atom_id res chain seq x y z
N MET A 1 -7.14 -6.07 29.97
CA MET A 1 -6.72 -4.71 29.58
C MET A 1 -5.31 -4.52 30.11
N PRO A 2 -4.29 -4.51 29.28
CA PRO A 2 -2.93 -4.14 29.73
C PRO A 2 -2.89 -2.64 29.99
N SER A 3 -2.29 -2.25 31.11
CA SER A 3 -2.24 -0.89 31.61
C SER A 3 -1.43 0.03 30.67
N THR A 4 -1.90 1.25 30.56
CA THR A 4 -1.37 2.33 29.69
C THR A 4 0.10 2.73 30.03
N SER A 5 0.71 2.16 31.06
CA SER A 5 2.04 2.52 31.55
C SER A 5 3.21 1.75 30.90
N GLU A 6 2.95 0.71 30.13
CA GLU A 6 4.02 -0.09 29.50
C GLU A 6 4.43 0.38 28.08
N ARG A 7 3.74 1.36 27.52
CA ARG A 7 4.05 1.87 26.17
C ARG A 7 5.16 2.93 26.13
N THR A 8 5.73 3.31 27.25
CA THR A 8 6.57 4.52 27.33
C THR A 8 8.07 4.30 27.25
N ASN A 9 8.57 3.07 27.09
CA ASN A 9 10.02 2.85 27.22
C ASN A 9 10.72 2.01 26.14
N ALA A 10 10.13 1.81 24.98
CA ALA A 10 10.88 1.33 23.82
C ALA A 10 10.73 2.32 22.68
N MET A 11 11.45 3.44 22.74
CA MET A 11 11.64 4.28 21.55
C MET A 11 12.36 3.41 20.52
N ASN A 12 11.63 2.92 19.54
CA ASN A 12 12.19 2.15 18.44
C ASN A 12 13.12 3.04 17.63
N PHE A 13 14.22 2.50 17.17
CA PHE A 13 15.18 3.23 16.32
C PHE A 13 14.48 3.96 15.16
N GLY A 14 13.40 3.37 14.60
CA GLY A 14 12.58 3.99 13.57
C GLY A 14 11.85 5.27 14.01
N ASP A 15 11.45 5.36 15.29
CA ASP A 15 10.71 6.53 15.81
C ASP A 15 11.60 7.77 15.89
N ILE A 16 12.92 7.56 16.06
CA ILE A 16 13.93 8.63 16.17
C ILE A 16 14.51 8.95 14.79
N PHE A 17 14.66 7.95 13.93
CA PHE A 17 15.38 8.10 12.66
C PHE A 17 14.76 9.16 11.74
N VAL A 18 13.44 9.12 11.56
CA VAL A 18 12.73 10.07 10.66
C VAL A 18 12.80 11.51 11.19
N PRO A 19 12.46 11.80 12.45
CA PRO A 19 12.63 13.15 13.00
C PRO A 19 14.07 13.63 12.97
N ALA A 20 15.05 12.77 13.29
CA ALA A 20 16.46 13.13 13.25
C ALA A 20 16.92 13.49 11.82
N LEU A 21 16.48 12.74 10.81
CA LEU A 21 16.75 13.04 9.41
C LEU A 21 16.17 14.40 9.00
N MET A 22 14.92 14.68 9.41
CA MET A 22 14.27 15.97 9.13
C MET A 22 15.04 17.14 9.74
N VAL A 23 15.42 17.02 11.02
CA VAL A 23 16.24 18.03 11.70
C VAL A 23 17.59 18.20 11.02
N PHE A 24 18.24 17.11 10.64
CA PHE A 24 19.51 17.15 9.93
C PHE A 24 19.41 17.92 8.60
N ILE A 25 18.36 17.65 7.79
CA ILE A 25 18.14 18.35 6.50
C ILE A 25 17.92 19.85 6.73
N LEU A 26 17.10 20.21 7.73
CA LEU A 26 16.85 21.62 8.06
C LEU A 26 18.12 22.33 8.54
N CYS A 27 18.87 21.73 9.45
CA CYS A 27 20.13 22.29 9.94
C CYS A 27 21.16 22.46 8.80
N TYR A 28 21.25 21.46 7.92
CA TYR A 28 22.14 21.55 6.76
C TYR A 28 21.73 22.69 5.82
N GLY A 29 20.44 22.88 5.57
CA GLY A 29 19.91 24.00 4.78
C GLY A 29 20.25 25.35 5.40
N LEU A 30 20.12 25.49 6.72
CA LEU A 30 20.48 26.73 7.45
C LEU A 30 21.98 27.02 7.36
N VAL A 31 22.84 26.01 7.54
CA VAL A 31 24.31 26.18 7.38
C VAL A 31 24.69 26.62 5.98
N LYS A 32 23.98 26.11 4.96
CA LYS A 32 24.16 26.49 3.55
C LYS A 32 23.50 27.84 3.19
N LYS A 33 22.85 28.51 4.15
CA LYS A 33 22.11 29.78 3.94
C LYS A 33 21.05 29.67 2.85
N VAL A 34 20.41 28.51 2.73
CA VAL A 34 19.28 28.31 1.83
C VAL A 34 18.05 28.95 2.45
N ASP A 35 17.26 29.66 1.66
CA ASP A 35 15.95 30.15 2.08
C ASP A 35 14.95 28.96 2.16
N ILE A 36 14.93 28.33 3.34
CA ILE A 36 14.17 27.09 3.58
C ILE A 36 12.68 27.28 3.29
N VAL A 37 12.12 28.45 3.63
CA VAL A 37 10.70 28.71 3.45
C VAL A 37 10.34 28.80 1.97
N ASN A 38 11.10 29.57 1.20
CA ASN A 38 10.84 29.72 -0.23
C ASN A 38 11.05 28.41 -0.98
N VAL A 39 12.14 27.68 -0.71
CA VAL A 39 12.41 26.38 -1.33
C VAL A 39 11.33 25.35 -0.97
N PHE A 40 10.86 25.36 0.29
CA PHE A 40 9.76 24.49 0.71
C PHE A 40 8.45 24.84 -0.03
N CYS A 41 8.10 26.13 -0.12
CA CYS A 41 6.90 26.57 -0.82
C CYS A 41 6.95 26.24 -2.32
N GLU A 42 8.11 26.41 -2.96
CA GLU A 42 8.32 26.05 -4.37
C GLU A 42 8.17 24.54 -4.58
N GLY A 43 8.83 23.74 -3.76
CA GLY A 43 8.69 22.27 -3.81
C GLY A 43 7.26 21.81 -3.52
N ALA A 44 6.56 22.43 -2.58
CA ALA A 44 5.17 22.12 -2.29
C ALA A 44 4.24 22.44 -3.46
N ALA A 45 4.44 23.59 -4.12
CA ALA A 45 3.67 23.99 -5.29
C ALA A 45 3.89 23.05 -6.50
N GLU A 46 5.14 22.62 -6.72
CA GLU A 46 5.47 21.66 -7.77
C GLU A 46 4.83 20.30 -7.49
N ASN A 47 4.94 19.79 -6.26
CA ASN A 47 4.32 18.52 -5.86
C ASN A 47 2.79 18.59 -5.95
N LEU A 48 2.16 19.71 -5.60
CA LEU A 48 0.72 19.90 -5.75
C LEU A 48 0.30 19.79 -7.23
N LYS A 49 1.07 20.42 -8.14
CA LYS A 49 0.81 20.32 -9.57
C LYS A 49 0.91 18.88 -10.09
N ILE A 50 1.91 18.13 -9.63
CA ILE A 50 2.06 16.71 -9.96
C ILE A 50 0.86 15.92 -9.42
N ALA A 51 0.48 16.12 -8.16
CA ALA A 51 -0.65 15.45 -7.53
C ALA A 51 -1.97 15.70 -8.28
N LEU A 52 -2.25 16.95 -8.67
CA LEU A 52 -3.42 17.28 -9.48
C LEU A 52 -3.41 16.57 -10.85
N GLY A 53 -2.23 16.43 -11.47
CA GLY A 53 -2.06 15.70 -12.73
C GLY A 53 -2.34 14.19 -12.61
N LEU A 54 -2.23 13.61 -11.42
CA LEU A 54 -2.51 12.20 -11.16
C LEU A 54 -3.99 11.90 -10.90
N ILE A 55 -4.79 12.91 -10.52
CA ILE A 55 -6.21 12.73 -10.17
C ILE A 55 -7.01 11.96 -11.24
N PRO A 56 -6.94 12.30 -12.54
CA PRO A 56 -7.72 11.58 -13.56
C PRO A 56 -7.39 10.10 -13.61
N MET A 57 -6.11 9.75 -13.48
CA MET A 57 -5.66 8.36 -13.46
C MET A 57 -6.14 7.62 -12.21
N LEU A 58 -6.11 8.29 -11.05
CA LEU A 58 -6.62 7.73 -9.80
C LEU A 58 -8.12 7.45 -9.86
N ILE A 59 -8.91 8.39 -10.41
CA ILE A 59 -10.36 8.20 -10.59
C ILE A 59 -10.62 7.00 -11.51
N LEU A 60 -9.94 6.92 -12.65
CA LEU A 60 -10.09 5.79 -13.58
C LEU A 60 -9.77 4.46 -12.90
N LEU A 61 -8.65 4.39 -12.19
CA LEU A 61 -8.21 3.18 -11.50
C LEU A 61 -9.19 2.76 -10.39
N MET A 62 -9.61 3.70 -9.54
CA MET A 62 -10.57 3.42 -8.46
C MET A 62 -11.93 2.98 -9.00
N THR A 63 -12.37 3.57 -10.11
CA THR A 63 -13.60 3.16 -10.78
C THR A 63 -13.47 1.74 -11.34
N ALA A 64 -12.38 1.44 -12.04
CA ALA A 64 -12.13 0.11 -12.59
C ALA A 64 -12.07 -0.97 -11.51
N VAL A 65 -11.37 -0.69 -10.39
CA VAL A 65 -11.30 -1.58 -9.24
C VAL A 65 -12.67 -1.76 -8.59
N GLY A 66 -13.43 -0.67 -8.41
CA GLY A 66 -14.78 -0.73 -7.88
C GLY A 66 -15.70 -1.59 -8.74
N MET A 67 -15.64 -1.45 -10.06
CA MET A 67 -16.39 -2.28 -11.00
C MET A 67 -15.96 -3.76 -10.92
N PHE A 68 -14.67 -4.03 -10.86
CA PHE A 68 -14.13 -5.39 -10.75
C PHE A 68 -14.58 -6.09 -9.46
N THR A 69 -14.53 -5.42 -8.33
CA THR A 69 -14.96 -5.98 -7.04
C THR A 69 -16.48 -6.13 -6.97
N SER A 70 -17.23 -5.14 -7.45
CA SER A 70 -18.72 -5.16 -7.42
C SER A 70 -19.32 -6.15 -8.42
N SER A 71 -18.62 -6.51 -9.48
CA SER A 71 -19.08 -7.49 -10.48
C SER A 71 -19.04 -8.94 -9.98
N GLY A 72 -18.42 -9.21 -8.84
CA GLY A 72 -18.15 -10.57 -8.35
C GLY A 72 -17.05 -11.31 -9.13
N ALA A 73 -16.34 -10.62 -10.03
CA ALA A 73 -15.24 -11.23 -10.78
C ALA A 73 -14.13 -11.74 -9.87
N ALA A 74 -13.84 -11.05 -8.78
CA ALA A 74 -12.88 -11.48 -7.77
C ALA A 74 -13.28 -12.85 -7.15
N ASP A 75 -14.56 -13.06 -6.86
CA ASP A 75 -15.07 -14.32 -6.31
C ASP A 75 -15.00 -15.48 -7.32
N ILE A 76 -15.24 -15.19 -8.60
CA ILE A 76 -15.10 -16.19 -9.67
C ILE A 76 -13.64 -16.64 -9.79
N ILE A 77 -12.71 -15.69 -9.79
CA ILE A 77 -11.27 -15.98 -9.84
C ILE A 77 -10.84 -16.76 -8.57
N ALA A 78 -11.33 -16.37 -7.39
CA ALA A 78 -11.06 -17.08 -6.15
C ALA A 78 -11.51 -18.55 -6.23
N LYS A 79 -12.73 -18.82 -6.75
CA LYS A 79 -13.24 -20.18 -6.95
C LYS A 79 -12.40 -20.98 -7.95
N LEU A 80 -11.92 -20.36 -9.00
CA LEU A 80 -11.07 -21.01 -10.01
C LEU A 80 -9.68 -21.36 -9.45
N LEU A 81 -9.14 -20.50 -8.58
CA LEU A 81 -7.83 -20.70 -7.94
C LEU A 81 -7.88 -21.69 -6.76
N ARG A 82 -9.07 -21.99 -6.24
CA ARG A 82 -9.26 -22.86 -5.07
C ARG A 82 -8.51 -24.20 -5.13
N PRO A 83 -8.52 -24.98 -6.25
CA PRO A 83 -7.78 -26.25 -6.30
C PRO A 83 -6.26 -26.06 -6.15
N VAL A 84 -5.72 -24.96 -6.68
CA VAL A 84 -4.28 -24.67 -6.60
C VAL A 84 -3.91 -24.18 -5.18
N THR A 85 -4.71 -23.32 -4.60
CA THR A 85 -4.46 -22.78 -3.26
C THR A 85 -4.58 -23.84 -2.17
N THR A 86 -5.54 -24.77 -2.30
CA THR A 86 -5.67 -25.93 -1.40
C THR A 86 -4.44 -26.83 -1.48
N PHE A 87 -3.90 -27.08 -2.68
CA PHE A 87 -2.69 -27.86 -2.86
C PHE A 87 -1.45 -27.20 -2.22
N LEU A 88 -1.39 -25.87 -2.25
CA LEU A 88 -0.30 -25.07 -1.65
C LEU A 88 -0.49 -24.85 -0.14
N GLY A 89 -1.58 -25.32 0.46
CA GLY A 89 -1.91 -25.08 1.87
C GLY A 89 -2.26 -23.60 2.16
N PHE A 90 -2.61 -22.82 1.15
CA PHE A 90 -3.00 -21.42 1.32
C PHE A 90 -4.45 -21.34 1.81
N PRO A 91 -4.75 -20.55 2.89
CA PRO A 91 -6.09 -20.46 3.45
C PRO A 91 -7.08 -19.88 2.45
N GLU A 92 -8.22 -20.51 2.30
CA GLU A 92 -9.26 -20.08 1.35
C GLU A 92 -9.79 -18.68 1.67
N GLU A 93 -9.88 -18.33 2.93
CA GLU A 93 -10.33 -17.01 3.39
C GLU A 93 -9.40 -15.87 2.93
N CYS A 94 -8.12 -16.19 2.67
CA CYS A 94 -7.13 -15.21 2.22
C CYS A 94 -7.09 -15.01 0.69
N ILE A 95 -7.79 -15.84 -0.09
CA ILE A 95 -7.81 -15.74 -1.57
C ILE A 95 -8.33 -14.38 -2.05
N PRO A 96 -9.47 -13.85 -1.55
CA PRO A 96 -9.94 -12.52 -1.96
C PRO A 96 -8.93 -11.42 -1.66
N LEU A 97 -8.27 -11.49 -0.50
CA LEU A 97 -7.23 -10.55 -0.13
C LEU A 97 -6.04 -10.60 -1.11
N ALA A 98 -5.58 -11.79 -1.47
CA ALA A 98 -4.47 -11.99 -2.41
C ALA A 98 -4.76 -11.42 -3.81
N ILE A 99 -6.01 -11.52 -4.26
CA ILE A 99 -6.45 -11.00 -5.57
C ILE A 99 -6.59 -9.47 -5.54
N VAL A 100 -7.18 -8.94 -4.45
CA VAL A 100 -7.49 -7.50 -4.35
C VAL A 100 -6.24 -6.69 -3.99
N ARG A 101 -5.31 -7.25 -3.24
CA ARG A 101 -4.12 -6.56 -2.72
C ARG A 101 -3.26 -5.88 -3.80
N PRO A 102 -2.90 -6.52 -4.93
CA PRO A 102 -2.12 -5.88 -5.98
C PRO A 102 -2.83 -4.71 -6.66
N ILE A 103 -4.16 -4.63 -6.51
CA ILE A 103 -5.03 -3.70 -7.24
C ILE A 103 -5.44 -2.52 -6.35
N SER A 104 -5.86 -2.80 -5.11
CA SER A 104 -6.49 -1.81 -4.21
C SER A 104 -6.05 -1.99 -2.77
N GLY A 105 -5.37 -0.99 -2.21
CA GLY A 105 -4.98 -0.97 -0.80
C GLY A 105 -6.17 -0.89 0.15
N SER A 106 -7.15 -0.03 -0.12
CA SER A 106 -8.37 0.10 0.69
C SER A 106 -9.26 -1.13 0.60
N GLY A 107 -9.40 -1.72 -0.60
CA GLY A 107 -10.11 -2.98 -0.78
C GLY A 107 -9.44 -4.14 -0.04
N ALA A 108 -8.12 -4.20 -0.08
CA ALA A 108 -7.34 -5.19 0.65
C ALA A 108 -7.51 -5.03 2.18
N LEU A 109 -7.53 -3.79 2.67
CA LEU A 109 -7.76 -3.51 4.09
C LEU A 109 -9.15 -3.98 4.54
N ALA A 110 -10.18 -3.73 3.74
CA ALA A 110 -11.54 -4.23 4.01
C ALA A 110 -11.62 -5.76 4.01
N CYS A 111 -10.91 -6.43 3.08
CA CYS A 111 -10.78 -7.89 3.09
C CYS A 111 -10.07 -8.38 4.35
N LEU A 112 -8.98 -7.74 4.76
CA LEU A 112 -8.25 -8.07 5.98
C LEU A 112 -9.15 -7.93 7.22
N GLU A 113 -9.87 -6.82 7.34
CA GLU A 113 -10.82 -6.58 8.44
C GLU A 113 -11.89 -7.68 8.50
N THR A 114 -12.45 -8.06 7.35
CA THR A 114 -13.43 -9.16 7.26
C THR A 114 -12.83 -10.49 7.73
N ILE A 115 -11.61 -10.81 7.33
CA ILE A 115 -10.92 -12.03 7.75
C ILE A 115 -10.68 -12.01 9.26
N LEU A 116 -10.08 -10.93 9.80
CA LEU A 116 -9.74 -10.82 11.22
C LEU A 116 -10.98 -10.72 12.15
N SER A 117 -12.13 -10.35 11.61
CA SER A 117 -13.40 -10.41 12.37
C SER A 117 -13.99 -11.82 12.45
N SER A 118 -13.64 -12.70 11.51
CA SER A 118 -14.11 -14.08 11.44
C SER A 118 -13.15 -15.11 12.05
N VAL A 119 -11.85 -14.81 12.06
CA VAL A 119 -10.80 -15.69 12.61
C VAL A 119 -9.89 -14.94 13.57
N SER A 120 -9.31 -15.67 14.55
CA SER A 120 -8.32 -15.07 15.44
C SER A 120 -7.09 -14.57 14.66
N PRO A 121 -6.53 -13.38 15.00
CA PRO A 121 -5.28 -12.89 14.41
C PRO A 121 -4.11 -13.87 14.54
N ASP A 122 -4.07 -14.66 15.61
CA ASP A 122 -3.03 -15.65 15.87
C ASP A 122 -3.27 -17.00 15.17
N SER A 123 -4.43 -17.17 14.53
CA SER A 123 -4.71 -18.37 13.72
C SER A 123 -3.82 -18.41 12.49
N TYR A 124 -3.73 -19.57 11.84
CA TYR A 124 -2.96 -19.70 10.60
C TYR A 124 -3.45 -18.71 9.53
N SER A 125 -4.76 -18.65 9.28
CA SER A 125 -5.36 -17.72 8.31
C SER A 125 -5.14 -16.26 8.68
N GLY A 126 -5.28 -15.89 9.97
CA GLY A 126 -5.06 -14.53 10.45
C GLY A 126 -3.61 -14.07 10.26
N ARG A 127 -2.64 -14.95 10.56
CA ARG A 127 -1.21 -14.66 10.32
C ARG A 127 -0.88 -14.55 8.83
N VAL A 128 -1.40 -15.45 7.99
CA VAL A 128 -1.20 -15.39 6.54
C VAL A 128 -1.78 -14.09 5.98
N ALA A 129 -2.99 -13.70 6.37
CA ALA A 129 -3.61 -12.45 5.94
C ALA A 129 -2.79 -11.22 6.36
N SER A 130 -2.31 -11.20 7.61
CA SER A 130 -1.50 -10.10 8.15
C SER A 130 -0.15 -9.97 7.46
N VAL A 131 0.53 -11.10 7.21
CA VAL A 131 1.79 -11.13 6.47
C VAL A 131 1.58 -10.69 5.03
N LEU A 132 0.54 -11.20 4.36
CA LEU A 132 0.20 -10.81 2.99
C LEU A 132 -0.04 -9.30 2.88
N MET A 133 -0.78 -8.73 3.83
CA MET A 133 -1.05 -7.30 3.85
C MET A 133 0.21 -6.47 4.11
N GLY A 134 1.10 -6.93 4.97
CA GLY A 134 2.30 -6.19 5.37
C GLY A 134 3.50 -6.36 4.43
N SER A 135 3.59 -7.47 3.69
CA SER A 135 4.74 -7.80 2.84
C SER A 135 4.55 -7.46 1.37
N THR A 136 3.33 -7.12 0.95
CA THR A 136 2.99 -6.83 -0.44
C THR A 136 2.50 -5.40 -0.60
N GLU A 137 2.55 -4.90 -1.83
CA GLU A 137 2.10 -3.56 -2.20
C GLU A 137 1.03 -3.60 -3.30
N THR A 138 0.39 -2.46 -3.55
CA THR A 138 -0.58 -2.27 -4.64
C THR A 138 0.15 -2.14 -5.97
N THR A 139 0.72 -3.24 -6.45
CA THR A 139 1.64 -3.28 -7.59
C THR A 139 1.06 -2.62 -8.84
N PHE A 140 -0.17 -2.99 -9.23
CA PHE A 140 -0.79 -2.41 -10.43
C PHE A 140 -1.06 -0.92 -10.27
N TYR A 141 -1.52 -0.51 -9.09
CA TYR A 141 -1.73 0.90 -8.76
C TYR A 141 -0.41 1.68 -8.87
N THR A 142 0.64 1.18 -8.23
CA THR A 142 1.96 1.82 -8.21
C THR A 142 2.53 1.97 -9.62
N ILE A 143 2.51 0.90 -10.42
CA ILE A 143 2.96 0.94 -11.82
C ILE A 143 2.16 1.98 -12.61
N ALA A 144 0.83 1.96 -12.49
CA ALA A 144 -0.03 2.89 -13.22
C ALA A 144 0.27 4.36 -12.87
N VAL A 145 0.42 4.68 -11.58
CA VAL A 145 0.73 6.04 -11.11
C VAL A 145 2.11 6.50 -11.60
N TYR A 146 3.15 5.69 -11.41
CA TYR A 146 4.51 6.07 -11.80
C TYR A 146 4.66 6.25 -13.31
N PHE A 147 4.17 5.30 -14.11
CA PHE A 147 4.25 5.40 -15.57
C PHE A 147 3.38 6.52 -16.13
N SER A 148 2.24 6.82 -15.51
CA SER A 148 1.43 7.98 -15.87
C SER A 148 2.16 9.29 -15.59
N ALA A 149 2.83 9.41 -14.45
CA ALA A 149 3.58 10.61 -14.06
C ALA A 149 4.69 10.95 -15.05
N ILE A 150 5.42 9.93 -15.53
CA ILE A 150 6.50 10.11 -16.52
C ILE A 150 6.01 10.06 -17.97
N LYS A 151 4.70 9.91 -18.20
CA LYS A 151 4.07 9.80 -19.54
C LYS A 151 4.70 8.71 -20.42
N GLN A 152 5.16 7.62 -19.82
CA GLN A 152 5.73 6.46 -20.51
C GLN A 152 4.74 5.27 -20.48
N LYS A 153 4.88 4.38 -21.45
CA LYS A 153 4.14 3.12 -21.43
C LYS A 153 4.86 2.10 -20.55
N ALA A 154 4.12 1.43 -19.66
CA ALA A 154 4.69 0.33 -18.89
C ALA A 154 4.99 -0.85 -19.83
N TYR A 155 6.23 -1.35 -19.77
CA TYR A 155 6.61 -2.53 -20.53
C TYR A 155 6.08 -3.81 -19.84
N PRO A 156 5.71 -4.86 -20.59
CA PRO A 156 5.24 -6.12 -20.00
C PRO A 156 6.21 -6.73 -18.98
N SER A 157 7.52 -6.53 -19.17
CA SER A 157 8.56 -6.99 -18.24
C SER A 157 8.45 -6.35 -16.86
N VAL A 158 7.92 -5.13 -16.74
CA VAL A 158 7.73 -4.46 -15.45
C VAL A 158 6.71 -5.22 -14.59
N PHE A 159 5.63 -5.68 -15.21
CA PHE A 159 4.62 -6.49 -14.52
C PHE A 159 5.16 -7.87 -14.12
N ALA A 160 5.98 -8.48 -14.98
CA ALA A 160 6.56 -9.79 -14.69
C ALA A 160 7.61 -9.77 -13.55
N VAL A 161 8.26 -8.64 -13.31
CA VAL A 161 9.24 -8.49 -12.22
C VAL A 161 8.59 -8.03 -10.92
N ALA A 162 7.47 -7.32 -11.01
CA ALA A 162 6.79 -6.73 -9.87
C ALA A 162 5.76 -7.67 -9.19
N CYS A 163 5.36 -8.76 -9.84
CA CYS A 163 4.50 -9.83 -9.30
C CYS A 163 5.30 -11.07 -8.97
#